data_321c72d7b6e1968b4884b550e9e73c80
#
_entry.id   321c72d7b6e1968b4884b550e9e73c80
#
_cell.length_a   1.000
_cell.length_b   1.000
_cell.length_c   1.000
_cell.angle_alpha   90.00
_cell.angle_beta   90.00
_cell.angle_gamma   90.00
#
_symmetry.space_group_name_H-M   'P 1'
#
loop_
_entity.id
_entity.type
_entity.pdbx_description
1 polymer ?
#
loop_
_entity_poly.entity_id
_entity_poly.type
_entity_poly.pdbx_seq_one_letter_code
_entity_poly.pdbx_strand_id
1 'polypeptide(L)'
;MISLSGVIKRIEFVRLISDALYALGYKRSGACLEEESGIPLHSADVSLLMQYVLEGNWDEGASTLHKIGLEDETIIKSAKFLILEQKFLEFLEAGKTLDALKTLRTEISPLHVRTSRVHELSSCLLSRSVNQNGLSCNGSLKAKLRSEVLDELQKLLPPTVVVPERRLEHLVEQALNLQRGTCIFHNSSDWDMSLYTDHHCGRDNIPCHTSQVRICP
;
A
#
# COMPACT_ATOMS: atom_id res chain seq x y z
N MET A 1 -0.78 28.12 -16.55
CA MET A 1 -0.28 27.41 -15.35
C MET A 1 -1.31 27.58 -14.24
N ILE A 2 -1.99 26.52 -13.85
CA ILE A 2 -2.89 26.56 -12.68
C ILE A 2 -1.96 26.64 -11.46
N SER A 3 -1.98 27.77 -10.74
CA SER A 3 -1.32 27.89 -9.44
C SER A 3 -2.09 27.04 -8.46
N LEU A 4 -1.53 25.90 -8.05
CA LEU A 4 -2.02 25.15 -6.90
C LEU A 4 -1.96 26.11 -5.70
N SER A 5 -3.04 26.19 -4.94
CA SER A 5 -3.05 26.95 -3.66
C SER A 5 -1.85 26.52 -2.86
N GLY A 6 -1.14 27.46 -2.19
CA GLY A 6 0.13 27.17 -1.51
C GLY A 6 0.10 26.07 -0.43
N VAL A 7 -1.06 25.44 -0.21
CA VAL A 7 -1.30 24.33 0.72
C VAL A 7 -0.98 22.97 0.06
N ILE A 8 -1.10 22.86 -1.28
CA ILE A 8 -0.91 21.59 -2.00
C ILE A 8 0.43 21.60 -2.70
N LYS A 9 1.31 20.69 -2.33
CA LYS A 9 2.61 20.53 -3.00
C LYS A 9 2.41 19.87 -4.37
N ARG A 10 2.90 20.52 -5.43
CA ARG A 10 2.80 20.03 -6.81
C ARG A 10 3.30 18.60 -6.96
N ILE A 11 4.44 18.27 -6.34
CA ILE A 11 5.06 16.95 -6.43
C ILE A 11 4.14 15.86 -5.87
N GLU A 12 3.57 16.10 -4.68
CA GLU A 12 2.67 15.14 -4.04
C GLU A 12 1.39 14.96 -4.85
N PHE A 13 0.85 16.06 -5.38
CA PHE A 13 -0.39 16.02 -6.17
C PHE A 13 -0.21 15.29 -7.51
N VAL A 14 0.89 15.54 -8.22
CA VAL A 14 1.20 14.83 -9.47
C VAL A 14 1.37 13.33 -9.21
N ARG A 15 2.08 12.95 -8.14
CA ARG A 15 2.24 11.53 -7.76
C ARG A 15 0.91 10.86 -7.44
N LEU A 16 0.00 11.55 -6.73
CA LEU A 16 -1.34 11.04 -6.46
C LEU A 16 -2.16 10.80 -7.73
N ILE A 17 -2.04 11.71 -8.71
CA ILE A 17 -2.72 11.55 -10.00
C ILE A 17 -2.10 10.40 -10.80
N SER A 18 -0.77 10.30 -10.84
CA SER A 18 -0.07 9.19 -11.51
C SER A 18 -0.47 7.85 -10.91
N ASP A 19 -0.48 7.74 -9.57
CA ASP A 19 -0.92 6.54 -8.85
C ASP A 19 -2.37 6.16 -9.21
N ALA A 20 -3.30 7.14 -9.19
CA ALA A 20 -4.69 6.92 -9.56
C ALA A 20 -4.84 6.46 -11.03
N LEU A 21 -4.04 7.01 -11.95
CA LEU A 21 -4.05 6.58 -13.34
C LEU A 21 -3.58 5.12 -13.49
N TYR A 22 -2.55 4.73 -12.77
CA TYR A 22 -2.08 3.34 -12.76
C TYR A 22 -3.11 2.40 -12.13
N ALA A 23 -3.73 2.79 -11.02
CA ALA A 23 -4.78 2.03 -10.35
C ALA A 23 -6.02 1.82 -11.24
N LEU A 24 -6.38 2.83 -12.04
CA LEU A 24 -7.46 2.75 -13.03
C LEU A 24 -7.07 1.99 -14.31
N GLY A 25 -5.81 1.54 -14.44
CA GLY A 25 -5.32 0.80 -15.59
C GLY A 25 -4.79 1.66 -16.75
N TYR A 26 -4.77 2.99 -16.63
CA TYR A 26 -4.28 3.94 -17.65
C TYR A 26 -2.77 4.07 -17.63
N LYS A 27 -2.04 2.96 -17.79
CA LYS A 27 -0.57 2.90 -17.68
C LYS A 27 0.16 3.89 -18.60
N ARG A 28 -0.30 4.03 -19.84
CA ARG A 28 0.32 4.95 -20.81
C ARG A 28 0.15 6.41 -20.41
N SER A 29 -1.03 6.78 -19.91
CA SER A 29 -1.30 8.15 -19.46
C SER A 29 -0.51 8.48 -18.19
N GLY A 30 -0.36 7.52 -17.25
CA GLY A 30 0.49 7.68 -16.09
C GLY A 30 1.94 7.93 -16.47
N ALA A 31 2.52 7.10 -17.34
CA ALA A 31 3.89 7.27 -17.82
C ALA A 31 4.10 8.61 -18.57
N CYS A 32 3.13 9.01 -19.39
CA CYS A 32 3.17 10.30 -20.08
C CYS A 32 3.15 11.47 -19.09
N LEU A 33 2.35 11.39 -18.04
CA LEU A 33 2.31 12.42 -16.98
C LEU A 33 3.65 12.52 -16.24
N GLU A 34 4.28 11.39 -15.93
CA GLU A 34 5.61 11.38 -15.30
C GLU A 34 6.67 12.02 -16.21
N GLU A 35 6.67 11.68 -17.50
CA GLU A 35 7.58 12.24 -18.48
C GLU A 35 7.37 13.76 -18.65
N GLU A 36 6.13 14.20 -18.85
CA GLU A 36 5.77 15.61 -19.07
C GLU A 36 6.03 16.47 -17.83
N SER A 37 5.70 15.95 -16.65
CA SER A 37 5.87 16.68 -15.39
C SER A 37 7.32 16.66 -14.88
N GLY A 38 8.12 15.69 -15.28
CA GLY A 38 9.44 15.38 -14.74
C GLY A 38 9.39 14.84 -13.31
N ILE A 39 8.21 14.40 -12.84
CA ILE A 39 8.00 13.91 -11.48
C ILE A 39 7.65 12.42 -11.55
N PRO A 40 8.59 11.52 -11.24
CA PRO A 40 8.31 10.08 -11.21
C PRO A 40 7.44 9.73 -10.01
N LEU A 41 6.61 8.70 -10.15
CA LEU A 41 5.77 8.17 -9.06
C LEU A 41 6.62 7.73 -7.87
N HIS A 42 7.68 6.97 -8.15
CA HIS A 42 8.64 6.50 -7.15
C HIS A 42 10.03 7.10 -7.39
N SER A 43 10.82 7.20 -6.34
CA SER A 43 12.25 7.53 -6.50
C SER A 43 12.98 6.40 -7.22
N ALA A 44 14.15 6.69 -7.82
CA ALA A 44 14.95 5.70 -8.52
C ALA A 44 15.29 4.48 -7.62
N ASP A 45 15.65 4.73 -6.35
CA ASP A 45 15.97 3.66 -5.41
C ASP A 45 14.77 2.80 -5.04
N VAL A 46 13.57 3.38 -4.92
CA VAL A 46 12.32 2.64 -4.68
C VAL A 46 11.95 1.80 -5.89
N SER A 47 12.05 2.36 -7.09
CA SER A 47 11.79 1.60 -8.34
C SER A 47 12.76 0.44 -8.49
N LEU A 48 14.03 0.65 -8.15
CA LEU A 48 15.06 -0.39 -8.17
C LEU A 48 14.78 -1.49 -7.12
N LEU A 49 14.36 -1.12 -5.91
CA LEU A 49 13.93 -2.08 -4.89
C LEU A 49 12.77 -2.95 -5.39
N MET A 50 11.75 -2.33 -5.98
CA MET A 50 10.59 -3.04 -6.53
C MET A 50 11.00 -4.03 -7.63
N GLN A 51 11.90 -3.60 -8.51
CA GLN A 51 12.45 -4.45 -9.56
C GLN A 51 13.20 -5.65 -8.97
N TYR A 52 14.10 -5.44 -8.00
CA TYR A 52 14.83 -6.53 -7.37
C TYR A 52 13.92 -7.55 -6.67
N VAL A 53 12.85 -7.09 -6.02
CA VAL A 53 11.87 -7.98 -5.40
C VAL A 53 11.16 -8.84 -6.46
N LEU A 54 10.73 -8.25 -7.57
CA LEU A 54 10.05 -8.97 -8.67
C LEU A 54 10.99 -9.95 -9.39
N GLU A 55 12.26 -9.60 -9.55
CA GLU A 55 13.27 -10.47 -10.15
C GLU A 55 13.76 -11.58 -9.20
N GLY A 56 13.61 -11.39 -7.89
CA GLY A 56 14.12 -12.29 -6.87
C GLY A 56 15.58 -12.06 -6.52
N ASN A 57 16.09 -10.85 -6.78
CA ASN A 57 17.41 -10.39 -6.41
C ASN A 57 17.37 -9.89 -4.94
N TRP A 58 17.23 -10.85 -4.01
CA TRP A 58 16.91 -10.57 -2.60
C TRP A 58 18.03 -9.82 -1.87
N ASP A 59 19.29 -10.09 -2.17
CA ASP A 59 20.44 -9.46 -1.52
C ASP A 59 20.58 -8.00 -1.93
N GLU A 60 20.40 -7.72 -3.21
CA GLU A 60 20.38 -6.37 -3.77
C GLU A 60 19.17 -5.59 -3.25
N GLY A 61 18.00 -6.24 -3.19
CA GLY A 61 16.81 -5.66 -2.60
C GLY A 61 17.00 -5.26 -1.14
N ALA A 62 17.54 -6.17 -0.31
CA ALA A 62 17.82 -5.89 1.10
C ALA A 62 18.85 -4.77 1.30
N SER A 63 19.84 -4.67 0.42
CA SER A 63 20.86 -3.61 0.48
C SER A 63 20.34 -2.26 0.06
N THR A 64 19.39 -2.22 -0.88
CA THR A 64 18.79 -0.98 -1.40
C THR A 64 17.91 -0.28 -0.36
N LEU A 65 17.37 -0.99 0.63
CA LEU A 65 16.58 -0.41 1.71
C LEU A 65 17.31 0.73 2.46
N HIS A 66 18.62 0.64 2.61
CA HIS A 66 19.41 1.70 3.25
C HIS A 66 19.60 2.96 2.39
N LYS A 67 19.40 2.84 1.07
CA LYS A 67 19.54 3.97 0.12
C LYS A 67 18.27 4.80 -0.02
N ILE A 68 17.13 4.24 0.35
CA ILE A 68 15.81 4.89 0.20
C ILE A 68 15.64 6.09 1.13
N GLY A 69 16.52 6.26 2.14
CA GLY A 69 16.43 7.38 3.09
C GLY A 69 15.36 7.18 4.16
N LEU A 70 15.11 5.94 4.56
CA LEU A 70 14.23 5.63 5.69
C LEU A 70 14.93 6.03 7.00
N GLU A 71 14.25 6.84 7.81
CA GLU A 71 14.77 7.28 9.12
C GLU A 71 14.49 6.25 10.23
N ASP A 72 13.39 5.50 10.12
CA ASP A 72 12.96 4.55 11.13
C ASP A 72 13.63 3.18 10.92
N GLU A 73 14.57 2.87 11.81
CA GLU A 73 15.29 1.59 11.80
C GLU A 73 14.35 0.38 11.99
N THR A 74 13.21 0.56 12.66
CA THR A 74 12.25 -0.54 12.88
C THR A 74 11.55 -0.91 11.56
N ILE A 75 11.26 0.06 10.73
CA ILE A 75 10.71 -0.13 9.39
C ILE A 75 11.74 -0.82 8.50
N ILE A 76 12.99 -0.35 8.51
CA ILE A 76 14.08 -0.96 7.74
C ILE A 76 14.26 -2.43 8.11
N LYS A 77 14.32 -2.74 9.41
CA LYS A 77 14.45 -4.12 9.90
C LYS A 77 13.24 -4.99 9.51
N SER A 78 12.04 -4.44 9.59
CA SER A 78 10.80 -5.15 9.24
C SER A 78 10.72 -5.43 7.73
N ALA A 79 11.08 -4.45 6.89
CA ALA A 79 11.16 -4.61 5.44
C ALA A 79 12.24 -5.62 5.04
N LYS A 80 13.42 -5.52 5.66
CA LYS A 80 14.52 -6.47 5.45
C LYS A 80 14.12 -7.88 5.85
N PHE A 81 13.42 -8.03 6.98
CA PHE A 81 12.91 -9.32 7.42
C PHE A 81 11.97 -9.94 6.38
N LEU A 82 11.04 -9.17 5.83
CA LEU A 82 10.09 -9.63 4.82
C LEU A 82 10.81 -10.14 3.55
N ILE A 83 11.80 -9.41 3.06
CA ILE A 83 12.60 -9.78 1.88
C ILE A 83 13.39 -11.07 2.16
N LEU A 84 14.06 -11.15 3.31
CA LEU A 84 14.88 -12.31 3.67
C LEU A 84 14.04 -13.55 4.02
N GLU A 85 12.85 -13.38 4.57
CA GLU A 85 11.89 -14.47 4.78
C GLU A 85 11.50 -15.09 3.46
N GLN A 86 11.21 -14.29 2.43
CA GLN A 86 10.88 -14.79 1.11
C GLN A 86 12.08 -15.51 0.46
N LYS A 87 13.28 -14.93 0.54
CA LYS A 87 14.53 -15.57 0.10
C LYS A 87 14.71 -16.96 0.74
N PHE A 88 14.49 -17.04 2.04
CA PHE A 88 14.55 -18.29 2.79
C PHE A 88 13.55 -19.32 2.29
N LEU A 89 12.29 -18.91 2.09
CA LEU A 89 11.23 -19.80 1.62
C LEU A 89 11.49 -20.30 0.20
N GLU A 90 11.96 -19.43 -0.71
CA GLU A 90 12.34 -19.83 -2.07
C GLU A 90 13.53 -20.82 -2.06
N PHE A 91 14.53 -20.63 -1.19
CA PHE A 91 15.59 -21.62 -1.03
C PHE A 91 15.07 -22.97 -0.53
N LEU A 92 14.12 -22.96 0.41
CA LEU A 92 13.50 -24.20 0.86
C LEU A 92 12.74 -24.89 -0.27
N GLU A 93 11.95 -24.16 -1.06
CA GLU A 93 11.20 -24.73 -2.18
C GLU A 93 12.13 -25.30 -3.25
N ALA A 94 13.24 -24.63 -3.50
CA ALA A 94 14.27 -25.09 -4.43
C ALA A 94 15.12 -26.27 -3.88
N GLY A 95 14.87 -26.76 -2.64
CA GLY A 95 15.64 -27.82 -2.00
C GLY A 95 17.02 -27.40 -1.52
N LYS A 96 17.35 -26.11 -1.54
CA LYS A 96 18.65 -25.55 -1.10
C LYS A 96 18.67 -25.32 0.42
N THR A 97 18.60 -26.41 1.18
CA THR A 97 18.45 -26.37 2.64
C THR A 97 19.63 -25.69 3.35
N LEU A 98 20.85 -25.86 2.83
CA LEU A 98 22.03 -25.22 3.41
C LEU A 98 22.03 -23.71 3.22
N ASP A 99 21.60 -23.22 2.06
CA ASP A 99 21.48 -21.77 1.79
C ASP A 99 20.36 -21.16 2.65
N ALA A 100 19.23 -21.87 2.79
CA ALA A 100 18.16 -21.47 3.69
C ALA A 100 18.66 -21.38 5.15
N LEU A 101 19.39 -22.39 5.65
CA LEU A 101 19.96 -22.36 7.00
C LEU A 101 20.93 -21.20 7.19
N LYS A 102 21.80 -20.95 6.20
CA LYS A 102 22.71 -19.82 6.21
C LYS A 102 21.95 -18.51 6.32
N THR A 103 20.97 -18.26 5.43
CA THR A 103 20.12 -17.06 5.46
C THR A 103 19.45 -16.89 6.82
N LEU A 104 18.88 -17.95 7.39
CA LEU A 104 18.23 -17.89 8.70
C LEU A 104 19.18 -17.46 9.82
N ARG A 105 20.38 -18.05 9.86
CA ARG A 105 21.34 -17.80 10.94
C ARG A 105 22.10 -16.48 10.80
N THR A 106 22.52 -16.13 9.59
CA THR A 106 23.41 -14.98 9.37
C THR A 106 22.69 -13.70 9.02
N GLU A 107 21.48 -13.79 8.46
CA GLU A 107 20.77 -12.63 7.93
C GLU A 107 19.47 -12.33 8.70
N ILE A 108 18.64 -13.34 8.97
CA ILE A 108 17.34 -13.15 9.63
C ILE A 108 17.47 -13.03 11.15
N SER A 109 18.15 -13.99 11.80
CA SER A 109 18.26 -14.01 13.27
C SER A 109 18.89 -12.76 13.88
N PRO A 110 19.91 -12.12 13.27
CA PRO A 110 20.51 -10.89 13.81
C PRO A 110 19.59 -9.66 13.76
N LEU A 111 18.50 -9.70 13.02
CA LEU A 111 17.55 -8.59 12.98
C LEU A 111 16.78 -8.43 14.28
N HIS A 112 16.65 -9.49 15.07
CA HIS A 112 15.88 -9.53 16.33
C HIS A 112 14.43 -9.06 16.20
N VAL A 113 13.83 -9.26 15.01
CA VAL A 113 12.44 -8.89 14.69
C VAL A 113 11.64 -10.18 14.55
N ARG A 114 10.38 -10.16 15.04
CA ARG A 114 9.42 -11.28 14.91
C ARG A 114 10.01 -12.64 15.33
N THR A 115 10.53 -12.74 16.55
CA THR A 115 11.19 -13.94 17.09
C THR A 115 10.33 -15.21 16.98
N SER A 116 9.02 -15.12 17.23
CA SER A 116 8.10 -16.25 17.04
C SER A 116 8.13 -16.77 15.59
N ARG A 117 8.18 -15.86 14.62
CA ARG A 117 8.25 -16.24 13.21
C ARG A 117 9.58 -16.89 12.85
N VAL A 118 10.69 -16.43 13.44
CA VAL A 118 12.01 -17.08 13.29
C VAL A 118 11.99 -18.53 13.82
N HIS A 119 11.30 -18.78 14.94
CA HIS A 119 11.11 -20.13 15.46
C HIS A 119 10.28 -21.01 14.52
N GLU A 120 9.22 -20.48 13.90
CA GLU A 120 8.45 -21.21 12.90
C GLU A 120 9.29 -21.60 11.68
N LEU A 121 10.08 -20.65 11.16
CA LEU A 121 11.00 -20.90 10.04
C LEU A 121 12.05 -21.98 10.40
N SER A 122 12.59 -21.92 11.62
CA SER A 122 13.54 -22.92 12.13
C SER A 122 12.89 -24.32 12.22
N SER A 123 11.67 -24.39 12.72
CA SER A 123 10.90 -25.64 12.82
C SER A 123 10.58 -26.25 11.46
N CYS A 124 10.26 -25.39 10.47
CA CYS A 124 10.03 -25.84 9.10
C CYS A 124 11.29 -26.46 8.47
N LEU A 125 12.45 -25.85 8.72
CA LEU A 125 13.73 -26.36 8.23
C LEU A 125 14.07 -27.73 8.83
N LEU A 126 13.84 -27.90 10.14
CA LEU A 126 14.05 -29.19 10.83
C LEU A 126 13.08 -30.26 10.34
N SER A 127 11.81 -29.95 10.18
CA SER A 127 10.79 -30.89 9.70
C SER A 127 11.11 -31.40 8.28
N ARG A 128 11.68 -30.56 7.45
CA ARG A 128 12.08 -30.92 6.07
C ARG A 128 13.35 -31.75 6.02
N SER A 129 14.28 -31.52 6.93
CA SER A 129 15.51 -32.30 7.04
C SER A 129 15.26 -33.73 7.56
N VAL A 130 14.21 -33.93 8.38
CA VAL A 130 13.84 -35.23 8.95
C VAL A 130 12.94 -36.04 8.02
N ASN A 131 12.08 -35.38 7.23
CA ASN A 131 11.12 -36.03 6.36
C ASN A 131 11.58 -35.98 4.89
N GLN A 132 12.48 -36.85 4.47
CA GLN A 132 12.76 -37.12 3.05
C GLN A 132 11.55 -37.71 2.31
N ASN A 133 10.45 -38.01 3.00
CA ASN A 133 9.24 -38.62 2.48
C ASN A 133 8.05 -37.63 2.49
N GLY A 134 8.19 -36.50 1.77
CA GLY A 134 7.02 -35.82 1.18
C GLY A 134 5.90 -35.31 2.10
N LEU A 135 6.03 -35.33 3.43
CA LEU A 135 5.00 -34.75 4.30
C LEU A 135 5.15 -33.22 4.33
N SER A 136 4.18 -32.58 3.68
CA SER A 136 3.96 -31.16 3.62
C SER A 136 4.05 -30.52 5.01
N CYS A 137 5.01 -29.63 5.20
CA CYS A 137 4.93 -28.63 6.27
C CYS A 137 3.56 -27.93 6.17
N ASN A 138 2.88 -27.79 7.32
CA ASN A 138 1.57 -27.15 7.43
C ASN A 138 1.46 -25.96 6.48
N GLY A 139 0.37 -25.88 5.72
CA GLY A 139 0.15 -25.01 4.57
C GLY A 139 0.37 -23.49 4.73
N SER A 140 1.01 -23.08 5.83
CA SER A 140 1.31 -21.69 6.20
C SER A 140 2.71 -21.20 5.78
N LEU A 141 3.62 -22.08 5.35
CA LEU A 141 5.03 -21.75 5.09
C LEU A 141 5.41 -22.06 3.62
N LYS A 142 4.66 -21.52 2.68
CA LYS A 142 5.03 -21.47 1.27
C LYS A 142 5.61 -20.12 0.92
N ALA A 143 6.52 -20.08 -0.05
CA ALA A 143 6.93 -18.85 -0.68
C ALA A 143 5.69 -18.15 -1.28
N LYS A 144 5.54 -16.87 -1.02
CA LYS A 144 4.48 -16.05 -1.58
C LYS A 144 4.79 -15.71 -3.03
N LEU A 145 3.79 -15.28 -3.78
CA LEU A 145 4.06 -14.63 -5.05
C LEU A 145 4.88 -13.35 -4.79
N ARG A 146 5.86 -13.08 -5.62
CA ARG A 146 6.73 -11.91 -5.47
C ARG A 146 5.96 -10.59 -5.53
N SER A 147 4.84 -10.55 -6.28
CA SER A 147 3.90 -9.43 -6.25
C SER A 147 3.26 -9.23 -4.88
N GLU A 148 2.87 -10.32 -4.19
CA GLU A 148 2.30 -10.23 -2.83
C GLU A 148 3.34 -9.72 -1.81
N VAL A 149 4.60 -10.15 -1.95
CA VAL A 149 5.70 -9.62 -1.13
C VAL A 149 5.91 -8.14 -1.38
N LEU A 150 5.80 -7.71 -2.64
CA LEU A 150 5.91 -6.31 -3.02
C LEU A 150 4.77 -5.49 -2.40
N ASP A 151 3.53 -5.97 -2.45
CA ASP A 151 2.36 -5.31 -1.86
C ASP A 151 2.51 -5.18 -0.33
N GLU A 152 3.01 -6.23 0.34
CA GLU A 152 3.30 -6.17 1.78
C GLU A 152 4.43 -5.19 2.11
N LEU A 153 5.46 -5.15 1.26
CA LEU A 153 6.57 -4.22 1.41
C LEU A 153 6.11 -2.76 1.25
N GLN A 154 5.28 -2.48 0.26
CA GLN A 154 4.70 -1.14 0.04
C GLN A 154 3.86 -0.67 1.23
N LYS A 155 3.11 -1.56 1.88
CA LYS A 155 2.34 -1.25 3.10
C LYS A 155 3.20 -0.94 4.31
N LEU A 156 4.44 -1.47 4.36
CA LEU A 156 5.40 -1.18 5.44
C LEU A 156 6.11 0.15 5.23
N LEU A 157 6.29 0.58 3.99
CA LEU A 157 7.03 1.80 3.67
C LEU A 157 6.18 3.04 4.00
N PRO A 158 6.79 4.12 4.52
CA PRO A 158 6.06 5.31 4.88
C PRO A 158 5.50 6.04 3.65
N PRO A 159 4.40 6.81 3.81
CA PRO A 159 3.77 7.57 2.72
C PRO A 159 4.70 8.59 2.04
N THR A 160 5.78 8.97 2.69
CA THR A 160 6.82 9.86 2.12
C THR A 160 7.63 9.17 1.02
N VAL A 161 7.70 7.84 1.05
CA VAL A 161 8.48 7.01 0.13
C VAL A 161 7.59 6.40 -0.95
N VAL A 162 6.47 5.81 -0.55
CA VAL A 162 5.50 5.16 -1.44
C VAL A 162 4.13 5.77 -1.22
N VAL A 163 3.44 6.14 -2.30
CA VAL A 163 2.06 6.63 -2.21
C VAL A 163 1.18 5.48 -1.70
N PRO A 164 0.37 5.70 -0.65
CA PRO A 164 -0.56 4.68 -0.19
C PRO A 164 -1.58 4.32 -1.26
N GLU A 165 -1.89 3.04 -1.37
CA GLU A 165 -2.86 2.53 -2.33
C GLU A 165 -4.20 3.28 -2.25
N ARG A 166 -4.76 3.65 -3.41
CA ARG A 166 -6.05 4.36 -3.52
C ARG A 166 -6.14 5.67 -2.71
N ARG A 167 -4.99 6.32 -2.48
CA ARG A 167 -4.95 7.52 -1.62
C ARG A 167 -5.81 8.66 -2.14
N LEU A 168 -5.86 8.86 -3.47
CA LEU A 168 -6.68 9.91 -4.08
C LEU A 168 -8.18 9.65 -3.83
N GLU A 169 -8.64 8.41 -4.03
CA GLU A 169 -10.02 8.02 -3.75
C GLU A 169 -10.38 8.28 -2.30
N HIS A 170 -9.51 7.86 -1.38
CA HIS A 170 -9.72 8.08 0.05
C HIS A 170 -9.81 9.56 0.43
N LEU A 171 -9.00 10.42 -0.19
CA LEU A 171 -9.08 11.88 0.01
C LEU A 171 -10.41 12.45 -0.52
N VAL A 172 -10.87 11.97 -1.66
CA VAL A 172 -12.17 12.35 -2.22
C VAL A 172 -13.32 11.89 -1.31
N GLU A 173 -13.28 10.65 -0.82
CA GLU A 173 -14.26 10.15 0.14
C GLU A 173 -14.30 10.99 1.43
N GLN A 174 -13.14 11.38 1.95
CA GLN A 174 -13.05 12.27 3.11
C GLN A 174 -13.67 13.64 2.82
N ALA A 175 -13.43 14.21 1.65
CA ALA A 175 -14.01 15.47 1.24
C ALA A 175 -15.55 15.39 1.16
N LEU A 176 -16.11 14.33 0.54
CA LEU A 176 -17.53 14.08 0.48
C LEU A 176 -18.15 13.90 1.87
N ASN A 177 -17.49 13.13 2.74
CA ASN A 177 -17.95 12.94 4.11
C ASN A 177 -17.94 14.24 4.92
N LEU A 178 -16.96 15.12 4.68
CA LEU A 178 -16.93 16.45 5.30
C LEU A 178 -18.11 17.31 4.82
N GLN A 179 -18.37 17.37 3.52
CA GLN A 179 -19.52 18.08 2.95
C GLN A 179 -20.85 17.59 3.55
N ARG A 180 -20.98 16.26 3.69
CA ARG A 180 -22.15 15.65 4.31
C ARG A 180 -22.28 16.00 5.79
N GLY A 181 -21.17 15.96 6.54
CA GLY A 181 -21.17 16.30 7.98
C GLY A 181 -21.44 17.77 8.27
N THR A 182 -21.16 18.67 7.31
CA THR A 182 -21.48 20.10 7.44
C THR A 182 -22.90 20.44 7.04
N CYS A 183 -23.64 19.52 6.41
CA CYS A 183 -25.02 19.71 6.01
C CYS A 183 -25.98 19.49 7.18
N ILE A 184 -26.59 20.55 7.68
CA ILE A 184 -27.49 20.53 8.86
C ILE A 184 -28.78 19.72 8.58
N PHE A 185 -29.19 19.59 7.33
CA PHE A 185 -30.43 18.93 6.91
C PHE A 185 -30.22 17.52 6.37
N HIS A 186 -29.00 16.97 6.50
CA HIS A 186 -28.70 15.64 5.98
C HIS A 186 -29.29 14.56 6.88
N ASN A 187 -30.54 14.17 6.56
CA ASN A 187 -31.28 13.14 7.28
C ASN A 187 -31.54 11.89 6.42
N SER A 188 -31.02 11.87 5.19
CA SER A 188 -31.24 10.78 4.28
C SER A 188 -30.05 9.82 4.26
N SER A 189 -30.36 8.52 4.18
CA SER A 189 -29.38 7.45 3.98
C SER A 189 -28.91 7.35 2.52
N ASP A 190 -29.28 8.32 1.66
CA ASP A 190 -28.86 8.34 0.27
C ASP A 190 -27.37 8.62 0.16
N TRP A 191 -26.64 7.62 -0.34
CA TRP A 191 -25.20 7.62 -0.56
C TRP A 191 -24.81 8.25 -1.90
N ASP A 192 -25.78 8.69 -2.70
CA ASP A 192 -25.55 9.21 -4.04
C ASP A 192 -25.14 10.69 -3.98
N MET A 193 -23.83 10.90 -3.78
CA MET A 193 -23.22 12.23 -3.81
C MET A 193 -22.43 12.41 -5.10
N SER A 194 -22.73 13.49 -5.84
CA SER A 194 -21.99 13.85 -7.04
C SER A 194 -20.61 14.38 -6.71
N LEU A 195 -19.59 13.98 -7.49
CA LEU A 195 -18.24 14.56 -7.44
C LEU A 195 -18.16 15.91 -8.18
N TYR A 196 -19.20 16.29 -8.93
CA TYR A 196 -19.18 17.48 -9.79
C TYR A 196 -19.78 18.72 -9.11
N THR A 197 -20.57 18.51 -8.07
CA THR A 197 -21.26 19.60 -7.36
C THR A 197 -21.14 19.40 -5.87
N ASP A 198 -21.02 20.51 -5.14
CA ASP A 198 -21.07 20.48 -3.69
C ASP A 198 -22.42 19.97 -3.19
N HIS A 199 -22.40 19.25 -2.08
CA HIS A 199 -23.61 18.70 -1.50
C HIS A 199 -24.50 19.79 -0.91
N HIS A 200 -25.70 19.93 -1.45
CA HIS A 200 -26.79 20.77 -0.92
C HIS A 200 -28.00 19.88 -0.68
N CYS A 201 -28.38 19.64 0.57
CA CYS A 201 -29.71 19.08 0.87
C CYS A 201 -30.74 20.13 0.49
N GLY A 202 -31.35 19.96 -0.69
CA GLY A 202 -32.24 20.92 -1.27
C GLY A 202 -33.42 21.21 -0.35
N ARG A 203 -33.76 22.50 -0.22
CA ARG A 203 -35.06 22.95 0.23
C ARG A 203 -36.17 22.59 -0.77
N ASP A 204 -35.86 21.94 -1.87
CA ASP A 204 -36.71 21.82 -3.04
C ASP A 204 -37.81 20.75 -2.93
N ASN A 205 -37.89 20.03 -1.81
CA ASN A 205 -38.91 19.01 -1.55
C ASN A 205 -39.73 19.23 -0.27
N ILE A 206 -39.84 20.45 0.22
CA ILE A 206 -40.93 20.78 1.17
C ILE A 206 -42.10 21.25 0.33
N PRO A 207 -43.14 20.41 0.12
CA PRO A 207 -44.40 20.93 -0.43
C PRO A 207 -44.89 21.98 0.57
N CYS A 208 -44.94 23.24 0.14
CA CYS A 208 -45.62 24.30 0.87
C CYS A 208 -47.10 23.91 1.00
N HIS A 209 -47.43 23.15 2.02
CA HIS A 209 -48.80 23.10 2.50
C HIS A 209 -49.10 24.49 3.10
N THR A 210 -49.52 25.38 2.26
CA THR A 210 -50.23 26.60 2.64
C THR A 210 -51.48 26.19 3.41
N SER A 211 -51.32 26.01 4.73
CA SER A 211 -52.48 26.00 5.61
C SER A 211 -53.06 27.41 5.62
N GLN A 212 -54.05 27.64 4.74
CA GLN A 212 -54.94 28.75 4.86
C GLN A 212 -55.67 28.64 6.19
N VAL A 213 -55.22 29.40 7.17
CA VAL A 213 -56.01 29.68 8.36
C VAL A 213 -57.14 30.60 7.91
N ARG A 214 -58.30 30.02 7.64
CA ARG A 214 -59.57 30.79 7.54
C ARG A 214 -59.95 31.25 8.92
N ILE A 215 -59.73 32.50 9.20
CA ILE A 215 -60.41 33.19 10.30
C ILE A 215 -61.87 33.42 9.82
N CYS A 216 -62.80 32.70 10.41
CA CYS A 216 -64.22 33.00 10.26
C CYS A 216 -64.62 34.04 11.33
N PRO A 217 -65.59 34.92 11.01
CA PRO A 217 -65.99 36.07 11.79
C PRO A 217 -66.72 35.77 13.10
#